data_d8e1a7da872b7a2f5e934bdf3ee08ebf
#
_entry.id   d8e1a7da872b7a2f5e934bdf3ee08ebf
#
_cell.length_a   1.000
_cell.length_b   1.000
_cell.length_c   1.000
_cell.angle_alpha   90.00
_cell.angle_beta   90.00
_cell.angle_gamma   90.00
#
_symmetry.space_group_name_H-M   'P 1'
#
loop_
_entity.id
_entity.type
_entity.pdbx_description
1 polymer ?
#
loop_
_entity_poly.entity_id
_entity_poly.type
_entity_poly.pdbx_seq_one_letter_code
_entity_poly.pdbx_strand_id
1 'polypeptide(L)'
;MAGFLVEFRLHGYAKDYAKELIYSVAKKHRVKGVTRKRVVPHISLYGNGKTNDINRVLSVVEGVGRKYTLVPFRIKGFGFFDKPHKVIYLDISPSKELEELRWELSQELGKVSSCQSQDRHGMTKFEFHGTIAFQDIDNKFNKIWPDIKSREEPDIKQYLLRITVIGAHSRIVCEYDLVLKKLLNREQALSRYWWRKTINKLRELQGLPP
;
A
#
# COMPACT_ATOMS: atom_id res chain seq x y z
N MET A 1 -2.20 16.58 -17.89
CA MET A 1 -1.47 15.66 -16.98
C MET A 1 -2.46 14.79 -16.23
N ALA A 2 -2.30 13.47 -16.28
CA ALA A 2 -3.11 12.51 -15.52
C ALA A 2 -2.49 12.27 -14.14
N GLY A 3 -3.33 12.26 -13.10
CA GLY A 3 -2.89 11.92 -11.74
C GLY A 3 -2.82 10.41 -11.55
N PHE A 4 -1.84 9.93 -10.79
CA PHE A 4 -1.69 8.53 -10.42
C PHE A 4 -1.11 8.36 -9.02
N LEU A 5 -1.28 7.17 -8.46
CA LEU A 5 -0.73 6.70 -7.20
C LEU A 5 -0.14 5.30 -7.42
N VAL A 6 0.98 5.00 -6.79
CA VAL A 6 1.50 3.63 -6.75
C VAL A 6 1.38 3.11 -5.32
N GLU A 7 0.69 1.98 -5.19
CA GLU A 7 0.40 1.37 -3.89
C GLU A 7 0.64 -0.14 -3.92
N PHE A 8 0.73 -0.72 -2.74
CA PHE A 8 0.58 -2.14 -2.49
C PHE A 8 -0.70 -2.39 -1.70
N ARG A 9 -1.54 -3.31 -2.14
CA ARG A 9 -2.78 -3.67 -1.47
C ARG A 9 -2.56 -4.84 -0.51
N LEU A 10 -2.93 -4.66 0.75
CA LEU A 10 -2.88 -5.75 1.71
C LEU A 10 -3.76 -6.91 1.26
N HIS A 11 -3.34 -8.13 1.54
CA HIS A 11 -4.05 -9.35 1.17
C HIS A 11 -4.19 -10.33 2.35
N GLY A 12 -5.01 -11.37 2.17
CA GLY A 12 -5.22 -12.41 3.17
C GLY A 12 -5.58 -11.83 4.54
N TYR A 13 -5.05 -12.43 5.58
CA TYR A 13 -5.32 -12.06 6.97
C TYR A 13 -5.03 -10.56 7.26
N ALA A 14 -3.92 -10.02 6.79
CA ALA A 14 -3.59 -8.61 7.01
C ALA A 14 -4.64 -7.64 6.43
N LYS A 15 -5.19 -7.96 5.25
CA LYS A 15 -6.27 -7.18 4.65
C LYS A 15 -7.54 -7.24 5.51
N ASP A 16 -7.90 -8.43 5.98
CA ASP A 16 -9.14 -8.62 6.74
C ASP A 16 -9.01 -7.98 8.13
N TYR A 17 -7.89 -8.15 8.81
CA TYR A 17 -7.56 -7.44 10.05
C TYR A 17 -7.64 -5.90 9.89
N ALA A 18 -6.98 -5.35 8.88
CA ALA A 18 -7.00 -3.90 8.65
C ALA A 18 -8.41 -3.38 8.35
N LYS A 19 -9.23 -4.14 7.58
CA LYS A 19 -10.62 -3.77 7.33
C LYS A 19 -11.47 -3.77 8.58
N GLU A 20 -11.38 -4.83 9.37
CA GLU A 20 -12.12 -4.94 10.62
C GLU A 20 -11.78 -3.78 11.55
N LEU A 21 -10.50 -3.47 11.69
CA LEU A 21 -10.02 -2.35 12.48
C LEU A 21 -10.60 -1.01 11.97
N ILE A 22 -10.51 -0.73 10.67
CA ILE A 22 -11.04 0.48 10.05
C ILE A 22 -12.54 0.62 10.33
N TYR A 23 -13.33 -0.45 10.11
CA TYR A 23 -14.77 -0.40 10.33
C TYR A 23 -15.14 -0.29 11.80
N SER A 24 -14.42 -0.97 12.72
CA SER A 24 -14.64 -0.86 14.15
C SER A 24 -14.41 0.55 14.67
N VAL A 25 -13.31 1.18 14.24
CA VAL A 25 -12.99 2.58 14.58
C VAL A 25 -14.03 3.54 13.99
N ALA A 26 -14.37 3.36 12.72
CA ALA A 26 -15.36 4.20 12.05
C ALA A 26 -16.74 4.15 12.76
N LYS A 27 -17.18 2.95 13.14
CA LYS A 27 -18.45 2.73 13.85
C LYS A 27 -18.42 3.31 15.26
N LYS A 28 -17.39 2.96 16.04
CA LYS A 28 -17.28 3.36 17.46
C LYS A 28 -17.19 4.87 17.63
N HIS A 29 -16.36 5.51 16.81
CA HIS A 29 -16.07 6.94 16.92
C HIS A 29 -16.86 7.81 15.93
N ARG A 30 -17.76 7.22 15.14
CA ARG A 30 -18.56 7.93 14.12
C ARG A 30 -17.72 8.78 13.19
N VAL A 31 -16.62 8.20 12.66
CA VAL A 31 -15.75 8.82 11.66
C VAL A 31 -15.95 8.13 10.32
N LYS A 32 -15.88 8.90 9.22
CA LYS A 32 -16.20 8.42 7.87
C LYS A 32 -15.03 8.57 6.89
N GLY A 33 -13.94 9.23 7.27
CA GLY A 33 -12.85 9.58 6.34
C GLY A 33 -12.42 8.43 5.44
N VAL A 34 -12.00 7.29 6.01
CA VAL A 34 -11.59 6.10 5.24
C VAL A 34 -12.78 5.33 4.65
N THR A 35 -13.97 5.39 5.28
CA THR A 35 -15.12 4.56 4.91
C THR A 35 -16.08 5.23 3.93
N ARG A 36 -15.80 6.48 3.49
CA ARG A 36 -16.61 7.18 2.47
C ARG A 36 -16.66 6.45 1.13
N LYS A 37 -15.64 5.67 0.85
CA LYS A 37 -15.54 4.79 -0.32
C LYS A 37 -15.33 3.36 0.13
N ARG A 38 -15.34 2.42 -0.82
CA ARG A 38 -14.98 1.03 -0.55
C ARG A 38 -13.58 0.97 0.07
N VAL A 39 -13.48 0.41 1.28
CA VAL A 39 -12.22 0.27 2.00
C VAL A 39 -11.32 -0.74 1.29
N VAL A 40 -10.16 -0.28 0.88
CA VAL A 40 -9.07 -1.09 0.31
C VAL A 40 -7.82 -0.79 1.11
N PRO A 41 -7.48 -1.60 2.14
CA PRO A 41 -6.25 -1.39 2.91
C PRO A 41 -5.02 -1.50 2.00
N HIS A 42 -4.15 -0.50 2.05
CA HIS A 42 -2.98 -0.41 1.19
C HIS A 42 -1.83 0.33 1.88
N ILE A 43 -0.65 0.17 1.33
CA ILE A 43 0.55 0.95 1.66
C ILE A 43 0.93 1.74 0.41
N SER A 44 1.04 3.06 0.53
CA SER A 44 1.50 3.91 -0.57
C SER A 44 3.01 3.71 -0.78
N LEU A 45 3.42 3.51 -2.03
CA LEU A 45 4.83 3.41 -2.43
C LEU A 45 5.32 4.69 -3.11
N TYR A 46 4.42 5.37 -3.81
CA TYR A 46 4.66 6.66 -4.46
C TYR A 46 3.37 7.49 -4.46
N GLY A 47 3.44 8.70 -3.97
CA GLY A 47 2.27 9.56 -3.75
C GLY A 47 1.73 10.17 -5.05
N ASN A 48 0.74 11.04 -4.93
CA ASN A 48 -0.04 11.68 -6.00
C ASN A 48 0.80 12.30 -7.14
N GLY A 49 1.43 11.45 -7.93
CA GLY A 49 2.19 11.84 -9.12
C GLY A 49 1.29 12.37 -10.23
N LYS A 50 1.82 13.23 -11.09
CA LYS A 50 1.16 13.67 -12.33
C LYS A 50 2.08 13.39 -13.50
N THR A 51 1.55 12.77 -14.55
CA THR A 51 2.30 12.47 -15.77
C THR A 51 1.53 12.88 -17.03
N ASN A 52 2.25 13.14 -18.10
CA ASN A 52 1.66 13.33 -19.44
C ASN A 52 1.50 11.99 -20.17
N ASP A 53 2.23 10.96 -19.75
CA ASP A 53 2.20 9.64 -20.38
C ASP A 53 2.22 8.53 -19.30
N ILE A 54 1.07 7.93 -19.10
CA ILE A 54 0.91 6.84 -18.12
C ILE A 54 1.71 5.60 -18.50
N ASN A 55 1.96 5.34 -19.81
CA ASN A 55 2.70 4.17 -20.24
C ASN A 55 4.16 4.22 -19.76
N ARG A 56 4.75 5.41 -19.65
CA ARG A 56 6.10 5.57 -19.06
C ARG A 56 6.10 5.16 -17.58
N VAL A 57 5.03 5.50 -16.84
CA VAL A 57 4.86 5.04 -15.45
C VAL A 57 4.77 3.51 -15.38
N LEU A 58 3.99 2.89 -16.28
CA LEU A 58 3.86 1.42 -16.34
C LEU A 58 5.21 0.75 -16.66
N SER A 59 5.95 1.29 -17.61
CA SER A 59 7.29 0.78 -17.96
C SER A 59 8.26 0.86 -16.79
N VAL A 60 8.23 1.95 -16.00
CA VAL A 60 9.04 2.09 -14.80
C VAL A 60 8.66 1.05 -13.76
N VAL A 61 7.35 0.92 -13.47
CA VAL A 61 6.86 -0.06 -12.48
C VAL A 61 7.23 -1.49 -12.88
N GLU A 62 7.12 -1.84 -14.16
CA GLU A 62 7.54 -3.12 -14.67
C GLU A 62 9.07 -3.30 -14.57
N GLY A 63 9.85 -2.31 -15.00
CA GLY A 63 11.32 -2.36 -14.99
C GLY A 63 11.89 -2.55 -13.58
N VAL A 64 11.37 -1.80 -12.61
CA VAL A 64 11.75 -1.96 -11.20
C VAL A 64 11.24 -3.28 -10.65
N GLY A 65 9.96 -3.60 -10.86
CA GLY A 65 9.33 -4.82 -10.33
C GLY A 65 10.02 -6.11 -10.78
N ARG A 66 10.59 -6.16 -11.99
CA ARG A 66 11.34 -7.33 -12.50
C ARG A 66 12.52 -7.73 -11.61
N LYS A 67 13.10 -6.80 -10.87
CA LYS A 67 14.29 -7.03 -10.02
C LYS A 67 13.93 -7.70 -8.69
N TYR A 68 12.68 -7.61 -8.25
CA TYR A 68 12.22 -8.08 -6.95
C TYR A 68 11.24 -9.24 -7.11
N THR A 69 11.29 -10.23 -6.23
CA THR A 69 10.38 -11.40 -6.27
C THR A 69 9.59 -11.56 -4.97
N LEU A 70 10.28 -11.73 -3.86
CA LEU A 70 9.69 -11.83 -2.54
C LEU A 70 10.17 -10.63 -1.72
N VAL A 71 9.27 -9.71 -1.42
CA VAL A 71 9.58 -8.49 -0.66
C VAL A 71 8.83 -8.56 0.66
N PRO A 72 9.49 -9.06 1.74
CA PRO A 72 8.84 -9.23 3.03
C PRO A 72 8.69 -7.90 3.77
N PHE A 73 7.70 -7.84 4.64
CA PHE A 73 7.54 -6.79 5.65
C PHE A 73 6.70 -7.31 6.81
N ARG A 74 6.59 -6.52 7.87
CA ARG A 74 5.73 -6.81 9.01
C ARG A 74 4.81 -5.62 9.29
N ILE A 75 3.58 -5.92 9.67
CA ILE A 75 2.70 -4.93 10.30
C ILE A 75 2.96 -5.06 11.79
N LYS A 76 3.50 -4.01 12.44
CA LYS A 76 3.95 -4.07 13.82
C LYS A 76 3.48 -2.86 14.61
N GLY A 77 2.33 -3.00 15.26
CA GLY A 77 1.77 -1.95 16.10
C GLY A 77 0.99 -0.88 15.34
N PHE A 78 0.85 0.26 16.00
CA PHE A 78 0.08 1.41 15.54
C PHE A 78 0.90 2.68 15.66
N GLY A 79 0.70 3.61 14.72
CA GLY A 79 1.33 4.91 14.74
C GLY A 79 0.34 6.02 14.38
N PHE A 80 0.81 7.27 14.45
CA PHE A 80 0.05 8.40 13.98
C PHE A 80 0.95 9.51 13.43
N PHE A 81 0.44 10.25 12.45
CA PHE A 81 0.98 11.55 12.04
C PHE A 81 0.16 12.65 12.70
N ASP A 82 0.82 13.71 13.12
CA ASP A 82 0.17 14.86 13.75
C ASP A 82 -0.02 16.04 12.77
N LYS A 83 0.85 16.18 11.79
CA LYS A 83 0.85 17.28 10.83
C LYS A 83 0.93 16.79 9.39
N PRO A 84 0.31 17.49 8.41
CA PRO A 84 -0.56 18.66 8.53
C PRO A 84 -1.96 18.32 9.08
N HIS A 85 -2.38 17.06 9.02
CA HIS A 85 -3.60 16.51 9.57
C HIS A 85 -3.30 15.24 10.35
N LYS A 86 -4.11 14.96 11.34
CA LYS A 86 -3.98 13.71 12.10
C LYS A 86 -4.34 12.51 11.23
N VAL A 87 -3.46 11.51 11.24
CA VAL A 87 -3.65 10.22 10.57
C VAL A 87 -3.27 9.14 11.56
N ILE A 88 -4.13 8.16 11.78
CA ILE A 88 -3.81 6.96 12.56
C ILE A 88 -3.62 5.81 11.59
N TYR A 89 -2.57 5.01 11.80
CA TYR A 89 -2.18 3.99 10.86
C TYR A 89 -1.66 2.71 11.54
N LEU A 90 -1.67 1.61 10.78
CA LEU A 90 -0.88 0.42 11.05
C LEU A 90 0.58 0.73 10.74
N ASP A 91 1.45 0.52 11.71
CA ASP A 91 2.89 0.70 11.53
C ASP A 91 3.48 -0.46 10.73
N ILE A 92 4.29 -0.12 9.74
CA ILE A 92 4.91 -1.09 8.83
C ILE A 92 6.42 -1.10 9.07
N SER A 93 6.91 -2.22 9.58
CA SER A 93 8.34 -2.51 9.66
C SER A 93 8.80 -3.09 8.32
N PRO A 94 9.47 -2.29 7.46
CA PRO A 94 9.93 -2.75 6.16
C PRO A 94 11.11 -3.70 6.29
N SER A 95 11.29 -4.56 5.31
CA SER A 95 12.59 -5.18 5.05
C SER A 95 13.47 -4.24 4.21
N LYS A 96 14.76 -4.54 4.14
CA LYS A 96 15.69 -3.82 3.29
C LYS A 96 15.24 -3.84 1.81
N GLU A 97 14.72 -4.97 1.35
CA GLU A 97 14.21 -5.12 -0.01
C GLU A 97 12.99 -4.22 -0.27
N LEU A 98 12.12 -3.98 0.73
CA LEU A 98 11.00 -3.06 0.57
C LEU A 98 11.46 -1.61 0.51
N GLU A 99 12.42 -1.23 1.33
CA GLU A 99 13.04 0.10 1.30
C GLU A 99 13.73 0.37 -0.03
N GLU A 100 14.53 -0.59 -0.52
CA GLU A 100 15.22 -0.51 -1.81
C GLU A 100 14.24 -0.43 -2.99
N LEU A 101 13.23 -1.30 -3.03
CA LEU A 101 12.19 -1.30 -4.07
C LEU A 101 11.47 0.06 -4.10
N ARG A 102 11.02 0.55 -2.95
CA ARG A 102 10.32 1.84 -2.85
C ARG A 102 11.23 2.98 -3.28
N TRP A 103 12.48 2.98 -2.86
CA TRP A 103 13.44 4.01 -3.22
C TRP A 103 13.70 4.03 -4.72
N GLU A 104 13.95 2.88 -5.32
CA GLU A 104 14.16 2.75 -6.77
C GLU A 104 12.91 3.22 -7.55
N LEU A 105 11.71 2.79 -7.14
CA LEU A 105 10.47 3.29 -7.72
C LEU A 105 10.39 4.82 -7.66
N SER A 106 10.71 5.42 -6.52
CA SER A 106 10.67 6.87 -6.35
C SER A 106 11.63 7.59 -7.28
N GLN A 107 12.86 7.09 -7.41
CA GLN A 107 13.86 7.68 -8.29
C GLN A 107 13.45 7.59 -9.77
N GLU A 108 13.03 6.43 -10.22
CA GLU A 108 12.67 6.21 -11.61
C GLU A 108 11.35 6.90 -12.00
N LEU A 109 10.34 6.87 -11.12
CA LEU A 109 9.08 7.60 -11.34
C LEU A 109 9.28 9.11 -11.33
N GLY A 110 10.17 9.63 -10.51
CA GLY A 110 10.53 11.06 -10.49
C GLY A 110 11.08 11.61 -11.81
N LYS A 111 11.63 10.74 -12.68
CA LYS A 111 12.12 11.11 -14.03
C LYS A 111 10.99 11.26 -15.06
N VAL A 112 9.82 10.65 -14.82
CA VAL A 112 8.71 10.57 -15.78
C VAL A 112 7.42 11.22 -15.28
N SER A 113 7.44 11.76 -14.06
CA SER A 113 6.28 12.37 -13.42
C SER A 113 6.66 13.48 -12.44
N SER A 114 5.69 14.29 -12.02
CA SER A 114 5.87 15.16 -10.86
C SER A 114 5.98 14.30 -9.60
N CYS A 115 6.78 14.76 -8.63
CA CYS A 115 7.06 14.07 -7.38
C CYS A 115 6.62 14.95 -6.20
N GLN A 116 6.00 14.36 -5.20
CA GLN A 116 5.73 15.05 -3.93
C GLN A 116 7.00 15.09 -3.06
N SER A 117 7.05 16.02 -2.09
CA SER A 117 8.21 16.15 -1.20
C SER A 117 8.52 14.86 -0.44
N GLN A 118 7.50 14.18 0.05
CA GLN A 118 7.62 12.91 0.78
C GLN A 118 8.21 11.77 -0.07
N ASP A 119 7.99 11.79 -1.39
CA ASP A 119 8.54 10.78 -2.29
C ASP A 119 10.06 10.97 -2.50
N ARG A 120 10.59 12.16 -2.18
CA ARG A 120 12.02 12.47 -2.22
C ARG A 120 12.75 12.10 -0.93
N HIS A 121 12.06 11.65 0.11
CA HIS A 121 12.71 11.17 1.33
C HIS A 121 13.64 10.02 0.98
N GLY A 122 14.85 10.03 1.54
CA GLY A 122 15.83 8.97 1.38
C GLY A 122 15.28 7.61 1.81
N MET A 123 15.94 6.56 1.38
CA MET A 123 15.50 5.17 1.54
C MET A 123 15.01 4.86 2.97
N THR A 124 15.79 5.23 3.98
CA THR A 124 15.51 4.94 5.41
C THR A 124 14.63 5.97 6.12
N LYS A 125 14.23 7.06 5.44
CA LYS A 125 13.41 8.13 6.01
C LYS A 125 11.95 8.05 5.59
N PHE A 126 11.58 7.08 4.77
CA PHE A 126 10.20 6.90 4.34
C PHE A 126 9.44 6.08 5.36
N GLU A 127 8.36 6.63 5.90
CA GLU A 127 7.49 5.97 6.87
C GLU A 127 6.41 5.16 6.16
N PHE A 128 6.62 3.86 6.08
CA PHE A 128 5.62 2.93 5.53
C PHE A 128 4.45 2.79 6.49
N HIS A 129 3.23 2.97 5.99
CA HIS A 129 2.05 2.93 6.85
C HIS A 129 0.80 2.46 6.10
N GLY A 130 -0.12 1.84 6.84
CA GLY A 130 -1.44 1.48 6.36
C GLY A 130 -2.51 2.30 7.08
N THR A 131 -3.14 3.28 6.43
CA THR A 131 -4.08 4.22 7.05
C THR A 131 -5.30 3.51 7.64
N ILE A 132 -5.60 3.78 8.92
CA ILE A 132 -6.78 3.32 9.65
C ILE A 132 -7.84 4.42 9.70
N ALA A 133 -7.45 5.64 10.07
CA ALA A 133 -8.37 6.77 10.20
C ALA A 133 -7.68 8.10 9.83
N PHE A 134 -8.39 8.97 9.11
CA PHE A 134 -7.91 10.29 8.70
C PHE A 134 -9.07 11.22 8.29
N GLN A 135 -8.79 12.49 8.03
CA GLN A 135 -9.66 13.60 7.58
C GLN A 135 -10.61 14.14 8.66
N ASP A 136 -11.47 13.32 9.25
CA ASP A 136 -12.49 13.74 10.20
C ASP A 136 -12.20 13.28 11.63
N ILE A 137 -10.91 13.13 11.96
CA ILE A 137 -10.46 12.65 13.28
C ILE A 137 -9.80 13.72 14.15
N ASP A 138 -9.48 14.90 13.63
CA ASP A 138 -8.70 15.92 14.37
C ASP A 138 -9.32 16.23 15.74
N ASN A 139 -10.63 16.52 15.79
CA ASN A 139 -11.35 16.82 17.03
C ASN A 139 -11.68 15.58 17.88
N LYS A 140 -11.41 14.37 17.38
CA LYS A 140 -11.72 13.09 18.03
C LYS A 140 -10.46 12.30 18.38
N PHE A 141 -9.30 12.78 17.98
CA PHE A 141 -8.02 12.08 18.11
C PHE A 141 -7.76 11.61 19.53
N ASN A 142 -7.98 12.49 20.52
CA ASN A 142 -7.77 12.18 21.95
C ASN A 142 -8.68 11.08 22.49
N LYS A 143 -9.74 10.70 21.76
CA LYS A 143 -10.61 9.56 22.07
C LYS A 143 -10.26 8.32 21.25
N ILE A 144 -9.85 8.51 19.98
CA ILE A 144 -9.55 7.41 19.05
C ILE A 144 -8.19 6.79 19.36
N TRP A 145 -7.18 7.63 19.57
CA TRP A 145 -5.81 7.14 19.77
C TRP A 145 -5.65 6.23 20.99
N PRO A 146 -6.13 6.60 22.20
CA PRO A 146 -6.08 5.70 23.36
C PRO A 146 -6.83 4.38 23.13
N ASP A 147 -7.99 4.43 22.44
CA ASP A 147 -8.75 3.22 22.11
C ASP A 147 -7.97 2.27 21.19
N ILE A 148 -7.27 2.79 20.20
CA ILE A 148 -6.43 1.99 19.31
C ILE A 148 -5.21 1.47 20.07
N LYS A 149 -4.54 2.32 20.85
CA LYS A 149 -3.33 1.97 21.60
C LYS A 149 -3.58 0.95 22.71
N SER A 150 -4.80 0.84 23.20
CA SER A 150 -5.20 -0.19 24.20
C SER A 150 -5.45 -1.57 23.58
N ARG A 151 -5.48 -1.70 22.25
CA ARG A 151 -5.66 -2.99 21.59
C ARG A 151 -4.36 -3.75 21.55
N GLU A 152 -4.47 -5.06 21.40
CA GLU A 152 -3.32 -5.91 21.13
C GLU A 152 -2.59 -5.45 19.85
N GLU A 153 -1.30 -5.23 19.97
CA GLU A 153 -0.48 -4.77 18.85
C GLU A 153 -0.33 -5.90 17.82
N PRO A 154 -0.64 -5.64 16.54
CA PRO A 154 -0.46 -6.66 15.51
C PRO A 154 1.01 -6.96 15.28
N ASP A 155 1.31 -8.23 15.00
CA ASP A 155 2.59 -8.67 14.49
C ASP A 155 2.35 -9.65 13.33
N ILE A 156 2.13 -9.10 12.12
CA ILE A 156 1.70 -9.85 10.96
C ILE A 156 2.77 -9.81 9.88
N LYS A 157 3.35 -10.97 9.55
CA LYS A 157 4.27 -11.12 8.40
C LYS A 157 3.48 -11.07 7.09
N GLN A 158 4.01 -10.33 6.13
CA GLN A 158 3.44 -10.18 4.79
C GLN A 158 4.53 -10.12 3.72
N TYR A 159 4.11 -10.35 2.48
CA TYR A 159 4.91 -10.09 1.29
C TYR A 159 4.21 -9.10 0.37
N LEU A 160 4.95 -8.15 -0.18
CA LEU A 160 4.46 -7.34 -1.29
C LEU A 160 4.45 -8.21 -2.55
N LEU A 161 3.26 -8.56 -3.04
CA LEU A 161 3.09 -9.46 -4.18
C LEU A 161 2.84 -8.72 -5.49
N ARG A 162 2.19 -7.56 -5.42
CA ARG A 162 1.83 -6.78 -6.62
C ARG A 162 1.99 -5.29 -6.36
N ILE A 163 2.63 -4.61 -7.29
CA ILE A 163 2.68 -3.14 -7.32
C ILE A 163 1.49 -2.67 -8.14
N THR A 164 0.59 -1.91 -7.53
CA THR A 164 -0.66 -1.42 -8.15
C THR A 164 -0.50 0.04 -8.58
N VAL A 165 -0.76 0.33 -9.83
CA VAL A 165 -0.90 1.71 -10.34
C VAL A 165 -2.37 2.09 -10.35
N ILE A 166 -2.71 3.13 -9.60
CA ILE A 166 -4.05 3.70 -9.50
C ILE A 166 -4.09 5.00 -10.29
N GLY A 167 -5.03 5.13 -11.19
CA GLY A 167 -5.28 6.35 -11.95
C GLY A 167 -6.47 7.15 -11.41
N ALA A 168 -7.03 7.99 -12.27
CA ALA A 168 -8.20 8.81 -11.97
C ALA A 168 -9.35 7.97 -11.39
N HIS A 169 -10.16 8.60 -10.53
CA HIS A 169 -11.32 7.99 -9.86
C HIS A 169 -10.98 6.71 -9.06
N SER A 170 -9.76 6.58 -8.56
CA SER A 170 -9.29 5.40 -7.79
C SER A 170 -9.41 4.08 -8.57
N ARG A 171 -9.27 4.12 -9.90
CA ARG A 171 -9.31 2.94 -10.76
C ARG A 171 -7.93 2.34 -10.92
N ILE A 172 -7.83 1.02 -10.82
CA ILE A 172 -6.61 0.29 -11.19
C ILE A 172 -6.34 0.54 -12.69
N VAL A 173 -5.15 1.00 -13.01
CA VAL A 173 -4.62 1.06 -14.38
C VAL A 173 -4.00 -0.29 -14.71
N CYS A 174 -3.06 -0.73 -13.88
CA CYS A 174 -2.44 -2.05 -13.96
C CYS A 174 -1.95 -2.51 -12.59
N GLU A 175 -1.56 -3.78 -12.49
CA GLU A 175 -0.74 -4.33 -11.40
C GLU A 175 0.48 -5.04 -11.99
N TYR A 176 1.66 -4.81 -11.45
CA TYR A 176 2.81 -5.65 -11.74
C TYR A 176 2.93 -6.74 -10.67
N ASP A 177 2.80 -7.99 -11.09
CA ASP A 177 2.90 -9.16 -10.22
C ASP A 177 4.38 -9.55 -10.07
N LEU A 178 4.94 -9.36 -8.87
CA LEU A 178 6.36 -9.64 -8.59
C LEU A 178 6.68 -11.12 -8.65
N VAL A 179 5.69 -11.96 -8.34
CA VAL A 179 5.85 -13.42 -8.25
C VAL A 179 5.76 -14.06 -9.62
N LEU A 180 4.79 -13.62 -10.43
CA LEU A 180 4.59 -14.10 -11.79
C LEU A 180 5.45 -13.37 -12.84
N LYS A 181 6.14 -12.28 -12.43
CA LYS A 181 6.92 -11.41 -13.33
C LYS A 181 6.09 -10.89 -14.51
N LYS A 182 4.88 -10.45 -14.21
CA LYS A 182 3.90 -10.09 -15.25
C LYS A 182 3.18 -8.79 -14.95
N LEU A 183 3.08 -7.94 -15.97
CA LEU A 183 2.18 -6.78 -15.95
C LEU A 183 0.75 -7.27 -16.24
N LEU A 184 -0.14 -7.04 -15.29
CA LEU A 184 -1.55 -7.41 -15.36
C LEU A 184 -2.38 -6.17 -15.70
N ASN A 185 -3.20 -6.25 -16.74
CA ASN A 185 -4.19 -5.21 -16.99
C ASN A 185 -5.28 -5.23 -15.89
N ARG A 186 -6.19 -4.25 -15.92
CA ARG A 186 -7.22 -4.09 -14.90
C ARG A 186 -8.11 -5.34 -14.72
N GLU A 187 -8.49 -6.00 -15.80
CA GLU A 187 -9.33 -7.21 -15.73
C GLU A 187 -8.58 -8.38 -15.08
N GLN A 188 -7.34 -8.58 -15.47
CA GLN A 188 -6.45 -9.57 -14.90
C GLN A 188 -6.17 -9.28 -13.42
N ALA A 189 -5.89 -8.03 -13.06
CA ALA A 189 -5.63 -7.60 -11.69
C ALA A 189 -6.82 -7.88 -10.75
N LEU A 190 -8.05 -7.75 -11.25
CA LEU A 190 -9.27 -8.03 -10.49
C LEU A 190 -9.72 -9.50 -10.54
N SER A 191 -9.08 -10.32 -11.36
CA SER A 191 -9.47 -11.71 -11.57
C SER A 191 -9.03 -12.63 -10.43
N ARG A 192 -9.97 -13.42 -9.89
CA ARG A 192 -9.68 -14.47 -8.90
C ARG A 192 -8.74 -15.55 -9.47
N TYR A 193 -8.80 -15.81 -10.77
CA TYR A 193 -7.91 -16.76 -11.46
C TYR A 193 -6.45 -16.31 -11.37
N TRP A 194 -6.16 -15.06 -11.76
CA TRP A 194 -4.80 -14.50 -11.68
C TRP A 194 -4.31 -14.39 -10.24
N TRP A 195 -5.20 -14.05 -9.31
CA TRP A 195 -4.85 -14.02 -7.89
C TRP A 195 -4.44 -15.40 -7.38
N ARG A 196 -5.21 -16.44 -7.70
CA ARG A 196 -4.84 -17.83 -7.35
C ARG A 196 -3.49 -18.23 -7.93
N LYS A 197 -3.18 -17.88 -9.17
CA LYS A 197 -1.85 -18.13 -9.77
C LYS A 197 -0.74 -17.46 -8.98
N THR A 198 -0.91 -16.18 -8.58
CA THR A 198 0.06 -15.48 -7.72
C THR A 198 0.29 -16.25 -6.42
N ILE A 199 -0.78 -16.63 -5.72
CA ILE A 199 -0.66 -17.32 -4.43
C ILE A 199 -0.03 -18.70 -4.57
N ASN A 200 -0.41 -19.49 -5.60
CA ASN A 200 0.19 -20.79 -5.83
C ASN A 200 1.69 -20.66 -6.13
N LYS A 201 2.08 -19.69 -6.94
CA LYS A 201 3.51 -19.43 -7.22
C LYS A 201 4.27 -18.96 -5.98
N LEU A 202 3.64 -18.13 -5.13
CA LEU A 202 4.21 -17.75 -3.84
C LEU A 202 4.47 -18.99 -2.96
N ARG A 203 3.49 -19.88 -2.84
CA ARG A 203 3.61 -21.13 -2.05
C ARG A 203 4.74 -22.00 -2.58
N GLU A 204 4.80 -22.19 -3.91
CA GLU A 204 5.90 -22.91 -4.57
C GLU A 204 7.28 -22.32 -4.20
N LEU A 205 7.43 -20.97 -4.27
CA LEU A 205 8.68 -20.30 -3.91
C LEU A 205 9.04 -20.45 -2.44
N GLN A 206 8.05 -20.71 -1.59
CA GLN A 206 8.22 -20.97 -0.16
C GLN A 206 8.41 -22.45 0.18
N GLY A 207 8.42 -23.33 -0.82
CA GLY A 207 8.50 -24.79 -0.64
C GLY A 207 7.22 -25.40 -0.05
N LEU A 208 6.07 -24.71 -0.15
CA LEU A 208 4.78 -25.17 0.31
C LEU A 208 3.97 -25.79 -0.83
N PRO A 209 3.09 -26.77 -0.57
CA PRO A 209 2.22 -27.34 -1.59
C PRO A 209 1.30 -26.25 -2.19
N PRO A 210 0.95 -26.35 -3.48
CA PRO A 210 0.13 -25.39 -4.20
C PRO A 210 -1.31 -25.26 -3.66
#